data_7fd3828d835f1135075b0cf10bf4b13f
#
_entry.id   7fd3828d835f1135075b0cf10bf4b13f
#
_cell.length_a   1.000
_cell.length_b   1.000
_cell.length_c   1.000
_cell.angle_alpha   90.00
_cell.angle_beta   90.00
_cell.angle_gamma   90.00
#
_symmetry.space_group_name_H-M   'P 1'
#
loop_
_entity.id
_entity.type
_entity.pdbx_description
1 polymer ?
#
loop_
_entity_poly.entity_id
_entity_poly.type
_entity_poly.pdbx_seq_one_letter_code
_entity_poly.pdbx_strand_id
1 'polypeptide(L)'
;MVEMVKAMSRLGTESAFEVLARATALAAQVRDIINLGIGQPDFKTPDHIIETATKALRDGHHGYTPANGIPELREAVAADIHTYRGVTIDPANV
;
A
#
# COMPACT_ATOMS: atom_id res chain seq x y z
N MET A 1 22.44 1.03 28.39
CA MET A 1 22.34 0.57 26.99
C MET A 1 21.48 -0.67 27.01
N VAL A 2 20.37 -0.71 26.25
CA VAL A 2 19.52 -1.92 26.20
C VAL A 2 20.13 -2.87 25.17
N GLU A 3 20.52 -4.05 25.60
CA GLU A 3 21.07 -5.09 24.73
C GLU A 3 19.95 -5.96 24.21
N MET A 4 19.83 -6.09 22.88
CA MET A 4 18.82 -6.93 22.26
C MET A 4 19.18 -8.40 22.42
N VAL A 5 18.18 -9.25 22.66
CA VAL A 5 18.36 -10.72 22.75
C VAL A 5 18.90 -11.23 21.41
N LYS A 6 19.90 -12.12 21.46
CA LYS A 6 20.56 -12.72 20.27
C LYS A 6 19.58 -13.33 19.23
N ALA A 7 18.41 -13.78 19.69
CA ALA A 7 17.37 -14.30 18.80
C ALA A 7 16.85 -13.25 17.81
N MET A 8 16.86 -11.97 18.19
CA MET A 8 16.39 -10.86 17.33
C MET A 8 17.30 -10.63 16.13
N SER A 9 18.59 -10.96 16.19
CA SER A 9 19.51 -10.83 15.05
C SER A 9 19.21 -11.81 13.90
N ARG A 10 18.35 -12.80 14.14
CA ARG A 10 17.89 -13.75 13.09
C ARG A 10 16.61 -13.28 12.39
N LEU A 11 15.97 -12.23 12.89
CA LEU A 11 14.82 -11.62 12.26
C LEU A 11 15.35 -10.63 11.23
N GLY A 12 15.02 -10.86 9.96
CA GLY A 12 15.26 -9.92 8.88
C GLY A 12 14.07 -9.00 8.68
N THR A 13 14.28 -7.91 7.96
CA THR A 13 13.22 -7.11 7.36
C THR A 13 12.94 -7.60 5.95
N GLU A 14 11.89 -7.12 5.33
CA GLU A 14 11.63 -7.37 3.93
C GLU A 14 12.78 -6.80 3.07
N SER A 15 13.41 -7.65 2.28
CA SER A 15 14.64 -7.31 1.53
C SER A 15 14.48 -6.11 0.58
N ALA A 16 13.26 -5.88 0.05
CA ALA A 16 12.97 -4.74 -0.82
C ALA A 16 13.17 -3.40 -0.09
N PHE A 17 12.79 -3.30 1.19
CA PHE A 17 13.00 -2.09 1.98
C PHE A 17 14.46 -1.89 2.37
N GLU A 18 15.22 -2.95 2.58
CA GLU A 18 16.67 -2.85 2.81
C GLU A 18 17.40 -2.31 1.57
N VAL A 19 17.02 -2.81 0.39
CA VAL A 19 17.56 -2.32 -0.90
C VAL A 19 17.18 -0.85 -1.10
N LEU A 20 15.94 -0.46 -0.82
CA LEU A 20 15.50 0.94 -0.90
C LEU A 20 16.32 1.85 0.03
N ALA A 21 16.52 1.46 1.29
CA ALA A 21 17.30 2.22 2.25
C ALA A 21 18.76 2.41 1.77
N ARG A 22 19.36 1.36 1.21
CA ARG A 22 20.72 1.41 0.66
C ARG A 22 20.80 2.29 -0.59
N ALA A 23 19.81 2.20 -1.50
CA ALA A 23 19.74 3.04 -2.70
C ALA A 23 19.61 4.52 -2.30
N THR A 24 18.76 4.84 -1.33
CA THR A 24 18.57 6.20 -0.81
C THR A 24 19.86 6.75 -0.19
N ALA A 25 20.57 5.93 0.61
CA ALA A 25 21.84 6.33 1.21
C ALA A 25 22.94 6.58 0.16
N LEU A 26 22.97 5.82 -0.93
CA LEU A 26 23.91 6.03 -2.04
C LEU A 26 23.54 7.26 -2.86
N ALA A 27 22.26 7.49 -3.12
CA ALA A 27 21.79 8.71 -3.80
C ALA A 27 22.15 9.99 -3.02
N ALA A 28 22.05 9.96 -1.69
CA ALA A 28 22.47 11.06 -0.83
C ALA A 28 23.98 11.37 -0.92
N GLN A 29 24.80 10.45 -1.43
CA GLN A 29 26.23 10.63 -1.70
C GLN A 29 26.51 11.16 -3.12
N VAL A 30 25.50 11.76 -3.77
CA VAL A 30 25.58 12.31 -5.15
C VAL A 30 25.93 11.23 -6.20
N ARG A 31 25.49 9.99 -5.97
CA ARG A 31 25.57 8.93 -6.99
C ARG A 31 24.29 8.93 -7.81
N ASP A 32 24.43 8.84 -9.10
CA ASP A 32 23.29 8.61 -9.99
C ASP A 32 22.76 7.16 -9.81
N ILE A 33 21.65 7.03 -9.11
CA ILE A 33 21.03 5.74 -8.77
C ILE A 33 19.69 5.62 -9.47
N ILE A 34 19.59 4.65 -10.38
CA ILE A 34 18.30 4.22 -10.95
C ILE A 34 17.71 3.16 -10.01
N ASN A 35 16.67 3.54 -9.25
CA ASN A 35 16.04 2.64 -8.30
C ASN A 35 14.85 1.91 -8.95
N LEU A 36 15.00 0.61 -9.16
CA LEU A 36 13.95 -0.30 -9.65
C LEU A 36 13.46 -1.27 -8.57
N GLY A 37 13.80 -1.02 -7.30
CA GLY A 37 13.52 -1.94 -6.20
C GLY A 37 12.09 -1.94 -5.71
N ILE A 38 11.33 -0.86 -5.94
CA ILE A 38 9.93 -0.74 -5.53
C ILE A 38 9.11 -0.23 -6.72
N GLY A 39 8.03 -0.94 -7.02
CA GLY A 39 7.10 -0.59 -8.09
C GLY A 39 6.16 0.54 -7.66
N GLN A 40 6.69 1.75 -7.48
CA GLN A 40 5.90 2.93 -7.19
C GLN A 40 5.61 3.68 -8.49
N PRO A 41 4.31 3.97 -8.81
CA PRO A 41 3.98 4.82 -9.94
C PRO A 41 4.63 6.21 -9.83
N ASP A 42 5.11 6.75 -10.95
CA ASP A 42 5.71 8.09 -11.04
C ASP A 42 4.67 9.20 -11.23
N PHE A 43 3.42 8.86 -11.50
CA PHE A 43 2.29 9.77 -11.57
C PHE A 43 1.55 9.86 -10.23
N LYS A 44 0.95 11.02 -9.98
CA LYS A 44 0.20 11.28 -8.76
C LYS A 44 -1.17 10.58 -8.78
N THR A 45 -1.69 10.29 -7.60
CA THR A 45 -3.08 9.88 -7.44
C THR A 45 -4.00 10.96 -8.01
N PRO A 46 -5.02 10.60 -8.82
CA PRO A 46 -5.97 11.57 -9.38
C PRO A 46 -6.67 12.42 -8.32
N ASP A 47 -6.88 13.70 -8.62
CA ASP A 47 -7.40 14.69 -7.66
C ASP A 47 -8.74 14.27 -7.04
N HIS A 48 -9.67 13.72 -7.84
CA HIS A 48 -10.97 13.27 -7.33
C HIS A 48 -10.86 12.15 -6.29
N ILE A 49 -9.83 11.30 -6.38
CA ILE A 49 -9.55 10.26 -5.37
C ILE A 49 -9.01 10.90 -4.09
N ILE A 50 -8.09 11.86 -4.23
CA ILE A 50 -7.53 12.60 -3.10
C ILE A 50 -8.63 13.36 -2.34
N GLU A 51 -9.50 14.05 -3.07
CA GLU A 51 -10.61 14.81 -2.51
C GLU A 51 -11.60 13.89 -1.79
N THR A 52 -11.96 12.75 -2.38
CA THR A 52 -12.85 11.76 -1.78
C THR A 52 -12.26 11.19 -0.49
N ALA A 53 -10.98 10.81 -0.49
CA ALA A 53 -10.31 10.32 0.69
C ALA A 53 -10.22 11.38 1.80
N THR A 54 -9.90 12.61 1.42
CA THR A 54 -9.87 13.75 2.36
C THR A 54 -11.23 14.02 2.98
N LYS A 55 -12.30 13.96 2.17
CA LYS A 55 -13.66 14.10 2.67
C LYS A 55 -14.02 12.97 3.63
N ALA A 56 -13.74 11.73 3.28
CA ALA A 56 -14.02 10.58 4.12
C ALA A 56 -13.33 10.70 5.51
N LEU A 57 -12.08 11.15 5.56
CA LEU A 57 -11.39 11.40 6.82
C LEU A 57 -12.07 12.49 7.66
N ARG A 58 -12.50 13.60 7.04
CA ARG A 58 -13.22 14.68 7.72
C ARG A 58 -14.60 14.24 8.22
N ASP A 59 -15.24 13.32 7.51
CA ASP A 59 -16.54 12.74 7.87
C ASP A 59 -16.43 11.66 8.97
N GLY A 60 -15.21 11.35 9.44
CA GLY A 60 -14.96 10.41 10.53
C GLY A 60 -14.68 8.96 10.10
N HIS A 61 -14.53 8.69 8.82
CA HIS A 61 -14.19 7.34 8.30
C HIS A 61 -12.69 7.05 8.45
N HIS A 62 -12.22 6.94 9.68
CA HIS A 62 -10.81 6.69 9.99
C HIS A 62 -10.60 5.64 11.11
N GLY A 63 -11.65 4.89 11.46
CA GLY A 63 -11.59 3.80 12.43
C GLY A 63 -11.12 2.48 11.81
N TYR A 64 -11.07 1.44 12.64
CA TYR A 64 -10.82 0.08 12.16
C TYR A 64 -11.96 -0.42 11.30
N THR A 65 -11.62 -1.18 10.28
CA THR A 65 -12.56 -1.86 9.38
C THR A 65 -12.37 -3.38 9.47
N PRO A 66 -13.34 -4.18 9.01
CA PRO A 66 -13.15 -5.62 8.85
C PRO A 66 -11.94 -5.95 7.97
N ALA A 67 -11.26 -7.06 8.22
CA ALA A 67 -10.05 -7.47 7.49
C ALA A 67 -10.30 -7.65 5.98
N ASN A 68 -11.51 -8.05 5.61
CA ASN A 68 -11.94 -8.20 4.22
C ASN A 68 -12.47 -6.90 3.57
N GLY A 69 -12.32 -5.76 4.24
CA GLY A 69 -12.76 -4.46 3.75
C GLY A 69 -14.23 -4.13 4.07
N ILE A 70 -14.61 -2.90 3.81
CA ILE A 70 -15.98 -2.41 4.01
C ILE A 70 -16.92 -2.95 2.92
N PRO A 71 -18.21 -3.19 3.24
CA PRO A 71 -19.18 -3.73 2.29
C PRO A 71 -19.26 -2.94 0.98
N GLU A 72 -19.27 -1.62 1.06
CA GLU A 72 -19.36 -0.72 -0.08
C GLU A 72 -18.20 -0.90 -1.07
N LEU A 73 -16.98 -1.12 -0.58
CA LEU A 73 -15.83 -1.40 -1.44
C LEU A 73 -15.96 -2.75 -2.13
N ARG A 74 -16.40 -3.77 -1.39
CA ARG A 74 -16.57 -5.13 -1.91
C ARG A 74 -17.66 -5.19 -2.99
N GLU A 75 -18.78 -4.48 -2.79
CA GLU A 75 -19.84 -4.31 -3.78
C GLU A 75 -19.31 -3.60 -5.03
N ALA A 76 -18.55 -2.51 -4.86
CA ALA A 76 -17.95 -1.78 -5.97
C ALA A 76 -16.96 -2.65 -6.77
N VAL A 77 -16.12 -3.44 -6.11
CA VAL A 77 -15.21 -4.39 -6.77
C VAL A 77 -15.98 -5.46 -7.55
N ALA A 78 -17.02 -6.04 -6.96
CA ALA A 78 -17.86 -7.03 -7.65
C ALA A 78 -18.54 -6.45 -8.90
N ALA A 79 -19.05 -5.23 -8.81
CA ALA A 79 -19.65 -4.51 -9.93
C ALA A 79 -18.64 -4.18 -11.04
N ASP A 80 -17.43 -3.76 -10.68
CA ASP A 80 -16.33 -3.48 -11.62
C ASP A 80 -15.92 -4.74 -12.39
N ILE A 81 -15.73 -5.86 -11.69
CA ILE A 81 -15.42 -7.16 -12.31
C ILE A 81 -16.53 -7.60 -13.26
N HIS A 82 -17.79 -7.43 -12.87
CA HIS A 82 -18.90 -7.71 -13.76
C HIS A 82 -18.86 -6.86 -15.02
N THR A 83 -18.64 -5.57 -14.88
CA THR A 83 -18.64 -4.60 -15.99
C THR A 83 -17.52 -4.88 -16.99
N TYR A 84 -16.30 -5.13 -16.52
CA TYR A 84 -15.13 -5.25 -17.39
C TYR A 84 -14.77 -6.68 -17.77
N ARG A 85 -15.24 -7.68 -17.03
CA ARG A 85 -14.91 -9.10 -17.26
C ARG A 85 -16.11 -9.97 -17.57
N GLY A 86 -17.34 -9.47 -17.38
CA GLY A 86 -18.57 -10.24 -17.55
C GLY A 86 -18.78 -11.36 -16.52
N VAL A 87 -18.01 -11.33 -15.42
CA VAL A 87 -18.07 -12.34 -14.36
C VAL A 87 -18.89 -11.81 -13.19
N THR A 88 -19.89 -12.57 -12.75
CA THR A 88 -20.67 -12.25 -11.55
C THR A 88 -20.04 -12.94 -10.34
N ILE A 89 -19.64 -12.16 -9.35
CA ILE A 89 -19.13 -12.66 -8.06
C ILE A 89 -19.96 -12.11 -6.91
N ASP A 90 -20.11 -12.93 -5.86
CA ASP A 90 -20.71 -12.46 -4.61
C ASP A 90 -19.74 -11.50 -3.91
N PRO A 91 -20.18 -10.29 -3.51
CA PRO A 91 -19.33 -9.38 -2.70
C PRO A 91 -18.76 -10.02 -1.42
N ALA A 92 -19.39 -11.08 -0.91
CA ALA A 92 -18.86 -11.85 0.22
C ALA A 92 -17.54 -12.57 -0.10
N ASN A 93 -17.23 -12.79 -1.36
CA ASN A 93 -16.03 -13.49 -1.85
C ASN A 93 -14.94 -12.53 -2.38
N VAL A 94 -15.10 -11.23 -2.15
CA VAL A 94 -14.12 -10.20 -2.49
C VAL A 94 -13.18 -9.97 -1.32
#